data_9ed621713b807ee706f669b5ccb3f051
#
_entry.id   9ed621713b807ee706f669b5ccb3f051
#
_cell.length_a   1.000
_cell.length_b   1.000
_cell.length_c   1.000
_cell.angle_alpha   90.00
_cell.angle_beta   90.00
_cell.angle_gamma   90.00
#
_symmetry.space_group_name_H-M   'P 1'
#
loop_
_entity.id
_entity.type
_entity.pdbx_description
1 polymer ?
#
loop_
_entity_poly.entity_id
_entity_poly.type
_entity_poly.pdbx_seq_one_letter_code
_entity_poly.pdbx_strand_id
1 'polypeptide(L)'
;MINKSQLKNAIRRKEFIVVYQPIVALASGRCAGAEVLVRWQREDGMLLAPDSFLLAAQRHGCLDAITDLVVDQVINQTGALLRGHPDLHLAVNIPAHDINSGRILDVIGRKLAGTGISPAQLWLEVTEGRSMELPSCLANLARARSDGHVIALDDFGTGYSCLRYLHELPCDVLKLDRSFVASIGGDAKPHPVTACIIEMARQLKLRIVAEGVETAAQARYLRQAGVQYAQGWLYARAMLASDFLAHCAFPGALMHASPTESCSPLVKHESIPVMGSDGSSLSRDLSGPGVRGAERVAEIKH
;
A
#
# COMPACT_ATOMS: atom_id res chain seq x y z
N MET A 1 5.58 24.21 -3.23
CA MET A 1 4.43 23.36 -3.64
C MET A 1 4.69 22.78 -5.02
N ILE A 2 4.41 21.50 -5.21
CA ILE A 2 4.54 20.83 -6.52
C ILE A 2 3.44 21.33 -7.45
N ASN A 3 3.82 21.77 -8.66
CA ASN A 3 2.88 22.30 -9.65
C ASN A 3 2.70 21.36 -10.84
N LYS A 4 1.67 21.67 -11.67
CA LYS A 4 1.29 20.85 -12.84
C LYS A 4 2.40 20.65 -13.86
N SER A 5 3.22 21.69 -14.09
CA SER A 5 4.31 21.63 -15.06
C SER A 5 5.43 20.70 -14.60
N GLN A 6 5.77 20.74 -13.29
CA GLN A 6 6.74 19.82 -12.71
C GLN A 6 6.30 18.37 -12.86
N LEU A 7 5.02 18.04 -12.51
CA LEU A 7 4.48 16.70 -12.66
C LEU A 7 4.47 16.22 -14.12
N LYS A 8 4.02 17.05 -15.06
CA LYS A 8 4.04 16.69 -16.48
C LYS A 8 5.46 16.46 -17.01
N ASN A 9 6.42 17.25 -16.57
CA ASN A 9 7.82 17.07 -16.94
C ASN A 9 8.37 15.77 -16.36
N ALA A 10 8.09 15.48 -15.08
CA ALA A 10 8.50 14.24 -14.41
C ALA A 10 7.93 12.99 -15.10
N ILE A 11 6.65 13.02 -15.49
CA ILE A 11 6.02 11.94 -16.26
C ILE A 11 6.75 11.73 -17.60
N ARG A 12 6.99 12.82 -18.34
CA ARG A 12 7.67 12.77 -19.65
C ARG A 12 9.10 12.24 -19.54
N ARG A 13 9.82 12.61 -18.46
CA ARG A 13 11.20 12.19 -18.21
C ARG A 13 11.31 10.84 -17.53
N LYS A 14 10.18 10.19 -17.23
CA LYS A 14 10.12 8.89 -16.52
C LYS A 14 10.79 8.93 -15.16
N GLU A 15 10.62 10.03 -14.43
CA GLU A 15 11.16 10.23 -13.09
C GLU A 15 10.36 9.46 -12.01
N PHE A 16 9.15 8.96 -12.35
CA PHE A 16 8.40 8.06 -11.49
C PHE A 16 8.91 6.64 -11.67
N ILE A 17 9.43 6.06 -10.59
CA ILE A 17 9.94 4.68 -10.55
C ILE A 17 9.10 3.85 -9.60
N VAL A 18 9.16 2.53 -9.72
CA VAL A 18 8.56 1.60 -8.77
C VAL A 18 9.62 0.90 -7.94
N VAL A 19 9.31 0.71 -6.68
CA VAL A 19 10.06 -0.14 -5.75
C VAL A 19 9.11 -1.21 -5.21
N TYR A 20 9.67 -2.33 -4.77
CA TYR A 20 8.93 -3.53 -4.38
C TYR A 20 9.21 -3.84 -2.92
N GLN A 21 8.17 -3.90 -2.10
CA GLN A 21 8.30 -4.36 -0.72
C GLN A 21 7.81 -5.82 -0.63
N PRO A 22 8.69 -6.78 -0.29
CA PRO A 22 8.32 -8.18 -0.25
C PRO A 22 7.19 -8.49 0.72
N ILE A 23 6.27 -9.32 0.26
CA ILE A 23 5.19 -9.95 1.02
C ILE A 23 5.58 -11.41 1.24
N VAL A 24 5.53 -11.86 2.49
CA VAL A 24 5.97 -13.19 2.89
C VAL A 24 4.77 -14.04 3.32
N ALA A 25 4.72 -15.27 2.88
CA ALA A 25 3.76 -16.26 3.37
C ALA A 25 4.19 -16.75 4.76
N LEU A 26 3.42 -16.46 5.79
CA LEU A 26 3.77 -16.75 7.19
C LEU A 26 3.92 -18.26 7.49
N ALA A 27 3.22 -19.11 6.76
CA ALA A 27 3.29 -20.55 6.92
C ALA A 27 4.66 -21.13 6.50
N SER A 28 5.22 -20.62 5.39
CA SER A 28 6.46 -21.14 4.80
C SER A 28 7.67 -20.25 5.02
N GLY A 29 7.47 -18.98 5.38
CA GLY A 29 8.52 -17.95 5.43
C GLY A 29 9.05 -17.54 4.05
N ARG A 30 8.43 -17.97 2.95
CA ARG A 30 8.88 -17.68 1.58
C ARG A 30 8.22 -16.40 1.06
N CYS A 31 8.92 -15.69 0.19
CA CYS A 31 8.34 -14.58 -0.56
C CYS A 31 7.13 -15.09 -1.38
N ALA A 32 5.98 -14.47 -1.19
CA ALA A 32 4.73 -14.76 -1.91
C ALA A 32 4.43 -13.69 -2.95
N GLY A 33 5.10 -12.53 -2.88
CA GLY A 33 4.88 -11.41 -3.77
C GLY A 33 5.52 -10.14 -3.25
N ALA A 34 5.03 -9.00 -3.73
CA ALA A 34 5.43 -7.70 -3.22
C ALA A 34 4.30 -6.67 -3.39
N GLU A 35 4.30 -5.69 -2.50
CA GLU A 35 3.60 -4.43 -2.73
C GLU A 35 4.43 -3.53 -3.63
N VAL A 36 3.79 -2.94 -4.62
CA VAL A 36 4.38 -2.03 -5.60
C VAL A 36 4.19 -0.59 -5.13
N LEU A 37 5.28 0.07 -4.82
CA LEU A 37 5.29 1.41 -4.28
C LEU A 37 5.91 2.38 -5.26
N VAL A 38 5.17 3.41 -5.68
CA VAL A 38 5.70 4.47 -6.54
C VAL A 38 6.64 5.39 -5.77
N ARG A 39 7.69 5.87 -6.45
CA ARG A 39 8.62 6.89 -5.94
C ARG A 39 8.88 7.89 -7.06
N TRP A 40 9.08 9.14 -6.69
CA TRP A 40 9.51 10.16 -7.64
C TRP A 40 11.00 10.43 -7.47
N GLN A 41 11.80 9.93 -8.41
CA GLN A 41 13.24 10.15 -8.48
C GLN A 41 13.51 11.43 -9.26
N ARG A 42 13.84 12.49 -8.56
CA ARG A 42 14.10 13.80 -9.15
C ARG A 42 15.51 13.87 -9.77
N GLU A 43 15.72 14.83 -10.68
CA GLU A 43 17.01 15.08 -11.31
C GLU A 43 18.13 15.45 -10.31
N ASP A 44 17.76 16.06 -9.16
CA ASP A 44 18.67 16.39 -8.08
C ASP A 44 19.08 15.17 -7.22
N GLY A 45 18.63 13.97 -7.60
CA GLY A 45 18.89 12.72 -6.90
C GLY A 45 17.95 12.46 -5.70
N MET A 46 17.06 13.41 -5.37
CA MET A 46 16.08 13.18 -4.30
C MET A 46 15.04 12.13 -4.72
N LEU A 47 14.76 11.20 -3.80
CA LEU A 47 13.70 10.22 -3.94
C LEU A 47 12.52 10.62 -3.04
N LEU A 48 11.43 11.05 -3.65
CA LEU A 48 10.23 11.49 -2.93
C LEU A 48 9.27 10.33 -2.72
N ALA A 49 8.75 10.23 -1.50
CA ALA A 49 7.66 9.31 -1.16
C ALA A 49 6.31 9.82 -1.71
N PRO A 50 5.34 8.92 -1.89
CA PRO A 50 4.01 9.22 -2.44
C PRO A 50 3.30 10.40 -1.79
N ASP A 51 3.32 10.50 -0.46
CA ASP A 51 2.68 11.57 0.31
C ASP A 51 3.13 12.97 -0.11
N SER A 52 4.35 13.08 -0.61
CA SER A 52 4.92 14.35 -1.05
C SER A 52 4.30 14.87 -2.36
N PHE A 53 3.75 14.00 -3.22
CA PHE A 53 3.32 14.38 -4.56
C PHE A 53 1.95 13.87 -5.01
N LEU A 54 1.42 12.77 -4.45
CA LEU A 54 0.16 12.19 -4.94
C LEU A 54 -1.02 13.15 -4.82
N LEU A 55 -1.12 13.88 -3.72
CA LEU A 55 -2.18 14.88 -3.55
C LEU A 55 -2.08 15.99 -4.62
N ALA A 56 -0.86 16.43 -4.95
CA ALA A 56 -0.64 17.38 -6.02
C ALA A 56 -0.96 16.77 -7.39
N ALA A 57 -0.58 15.51 -7.64
CA ALA A 57 -0.89 14.78 -8.87
C ALA A 57 -2.40 14.66 -9.07
N GLN A 58 -3.15 14.34 -8.03
CA GLN A 58 -4.61 14.28 -8.05
C GLN A 58 -5.24 15.64 -8.39
N ARG A 59 -4.85 16.71 -7.67
CA ARG A 59 -5.34 18.08 -7.91
C ARG A 59 -5.08 18.58 -9.33
N HIS A 60 -3.99 18.15 -9.94
CA HIS A 60 -3.57 18.57 -11.27
C HIS A 60 -3.99 17.60 -12.40
N GLY A 61 -4.73 16.54 -12.10
CA GLY A 61 -5.18 15.55 -13.07
C GLY A 61 -4.02 14.80 -13.74
N CYS A 62 -2.98 14.46 -12.96
CA CYS A 62 -1.81 13.72 -13.43
C CYS A 62 -1.75 12.29 -12.86
N LEU A 63 -2.69 11.92 -11.98
CA LEU A 63 -2.64 10.66 -11.27
C LEU A 63 -2.83 9.45 -12.19
N ASP A 64 -3.77 9.53 -13.15
CA ASP A 64 -4.00 8.49 -14.15
C ASP A 64 -2.72 8.13 -14.93
N ALA A 65 -1.97 9.16 -15.37
CA ALA A 65 -0.73 8.95 -16.10
C ALA A 65 0.36 8.31 -15.23
N ILE A 66 0.38 8.63 -13.93
CA ILE A 66 1.31 7.99 -12.99
C ILE A 66 0.91 6.53 -12.77
N THR A 67 -0.38 6.25 -12.57
CA THR A 67 -0.88 4.87 -12.43
C THR A 67 -0.58 4.03 -13.67
N ASP A 68 -0.78 4.57 -14.86
CA ASP A 68 -0.46 3.90 -16.12
C ASP A 68 1.03 3.56 -16.24
N LEU A 69 1.91 4.49 -15.82
CA LEU A 69 3.37 4.26 -15.74
C LEU A 69 3.75 3.18 -14.73
N VAL A 70 3.09 3.15 -13.58
CA VAL A 70 3.31 2.10 -12.56
C VAL A 70 2.98 0.73 -13.15
N VAL A 71 1.80 0.57 -13.75
CA VAL A 71 1.39 -0.70 -14.37
C VAL A 71 2.34 -1.13 -15.48
N ASP A 72 2.79 -0.19 -16.33
CA ASP A 72 3.79 -0.47 -17.36
C ASP A 72 5.10 -0.98 -16.79
N GLN A 73 5.62 -0.31 -15.77
CA GLN A 73 6.88 -0.70 -15.15
C GLN A 73 6.78 -2.07 -14.47
N VAL A 74 5.69 -2.34 -13.75
CA VAL A 74 5.44 -3.65 -13.13
C VAL A 74 5.50 -4.76 -14.16
N ILE A 75 4.73 -4.67 -15.23
CA ILE A 75 4.66 -5.70 -16.27
C ILE A 75 6.02 -5.88 -16.95
N ASN A 76 6.71 -4.78 -17.27
CA ASN A 76 7.99 -4.85 -17.98
C ASN A 76 9.13 -5.38 -17.09
N GLN A 77 9.16 -4.99 -15.81
CA GLN A 77 10.25 -5.35 -14.91
C GLN A 77 10.10 -6.77 -14.34
N THR A 78 8.89 -7.22 -14.09
CA THR A 78 8.62 -8.47 -13.37
C THR A 78 7.94 -9.55 -14.20
N GLY A 79 7.56 -9.26 -15.44
CA GLY A 79 6.79 -10.19 -16.26
C GLY A 79 7.46 -11.56 -16.48
N ALA A 80 8.79 -11.61 -16.60
CA ALA A 80 9.50 -12.87 -16.71
C ALA A 80 9.44 -13.68 -15.40
N LEU A 81 9.58 -13.01 -14.25
CA LEU A 81 9.46 -13.62 -12.93
C LEU A 81 8.06 -14.20 -12.73
N LEU A 82 7.01 -13.41 -13.03
CA LEU A 82 5.62 -13.83 -12.84
C LEU A 82 5.27 -15.05 -13.69
N ARG A 83 5.70 -15.08 -14.95
CA ARG A 83 5.50 -16.27 -15.82
C ARG A 83 6.20 -17.52 -15.28
N GLY A 84 7.38 -17.37 -14.67
CA GLY A 84 8.12 -18.47 -14.08
C GLY A 84 7.62 -18.93 -12.72
N HIS A 85 6.84 -18.09 -12.04
CA HIS A 85 6.36 -18.32 -10.67
C HIS A 85 4.87 -17.97 -10.56
N PRO A 86 3.96 -18.87 -10.96
CA PRO A 86 2.52 -18.60 -10.98
C PRO A 86 1.91 -18.29 -9.60
N ASP A 87 2.58 -18.69 -8.53
CA ASP A 87 2.14 -18.43 -7.15
C ASP A 87 2.57 -17.05 -6.63
N LEU A 88 3.45 -16.33 -7.35
CA LEU A 88 3.86 -14.98 -6.98
C LEU A 88 2.83 -13.95 -7.44
N HIS A 89 2.61 -12.93 -6.62
CA HIS A 89 1.71 -11.82 -6.93
C HIS A 89 2.38 -10.47 -6.68
N LEU A 90 1.87 -9.46 -7.36
CA LEU A 90 2.24 -8.07 -7.12
C LEU A 90 0.98 -7.27 -6.82
N ALA A 91 0.99 -6.56 -5.70
CA ALA A 91 -0.10 -5.73 -5.26
C ALA A 91 0.14 -4.27 -5.69
N VAL A 92 -0.80 -3.70 -6.42
CA VAL A 92 -0.70 -2.36 -7.00
C VAL A 92 -1.81 -1.49 -6.45
N ASN A 93 -1.43 -0.36 -5.89
CA ASN A 93 -2.36 0.65 -5.39
C ASN A 93 -3.13 1.30 -6.54
N ILE A 94 -4.46 1.22 -6.49
CA ILE A 94 -5.36 1.78 -7.49
C ILE A 94 -6.15 2.94 -6.88
N PRO A 95 -6.03 4.15 -7.43
CA PRO A 95 -6.78 5.28 -6.95
C PRO A 95 -8.30 5.08 -7.07
N ALA A 96 -9.07 5.56 -6.08
CA ALA A 96 -10.52 5.38 -6.04
C ALA A 96 -11.24 5.89 -7.31
N HIS A 97 -10.80 7.01 -7.90
CA HIS A 97 -11.41 7.53 -9.13
C HIS A 97 -11.19 6.61 -10.34
N ASP A 98 -10.09 5.87 -10.39
CA ASP A 98 -9.79 4.88 -11.42
C ASP A 98 -10.69 3.65 -11.30
N ILE A 99 -10.97 3.21 -10.06
CA ILE A 99 -11.95 2.15 -9.80
C ILE A 99 -13.36 2.64 -10.11
N ASN A 100 -13.75 3.85 -9.66
CA ASN A 100 -15.07 4.40 -9.90
C ASN A 100 -15.39 4.50 -11.41
N SER A 101 -14.42 4.90 -12.22
CA SER A 101 -14.57 4.99 -13.69
C SER A 101 -14.41 3.67 -14.43
N GLY A 102 -13.74 2.69 -13.82
CA GLY A 102 -13.34 1.43 -14.47
C GLY A 102 -12.23 1.57 -15.50
N ARG A 103 -11.68 2.79 -15.73
CA ARG A 103 -10.64 3.08 -16.73
C ARG A 103 -9.42 2.18 -16.58
N ILE A 104 -8.96 2.02 -15.35
CA ILE A 104 -7.73 1.26 -15.08
C ILE A 104 -7.85 -0.22 -15.43
N LEU A 105 -9.05 -0.80 -15.32
CA LEU A 105 -9.28 -2.21 -15.69
C LEU A 105 -9.07 -2.42 -17.19
N ASP A 106 -9.52 -1.48 -18.01
CA ASP A 106 -9.28 -1.53 -19.46
C ASP A 106 -7.80 -1.35 -19.80
N VAL A 107 -7.09 -0.48 -19.06
CA VAL A 107 -5.64 -0.28 -19.21
C VAL A 107 -4.89 -1.56 -18.87
N ILE A 108 -5.16 -2.14 -17.69
CA ILE A 108 -4.51 -3.38 -17.23
C ILE A 108 -4.81 -4.52 -18.21
N GLY A 109 -6.07 -4.72 -18.60
CA GLY A 109 -6.46 -5.77 -19.51
C GLY A 109 -5.70 -5.71 -20.85
N ARG A 110 -5.59 -4.50 -21.44
CA ARG A 110 -4.79 -4.31 -22.66
C ARG A 110 -3.30 -4.60 -22.46
N LYS A 111 -2.74 -4.19 -21.32
CA LYS A 111 -1.31 -4.37 -21.02
C LYS A 111 -0.96 -5.82 -20.69
N LEU A 112 -1.85 -6.57 -20.07
CA LEU A 112 -1.67 -8.00 -19.79
C LEU A 112 -1.89 -8.88 -21.03
N ALA A 113 -2.64 -8.40 -22.02
CA ALA A 113 -2.95 -9.17 -23.22
C ALA A 113 -1.67 -9.67 -23.91
N GLY A 114 -1.58 -10.98 -24.14
CA GLY A 114 -0.44 -11.62 -24.81
C GLY A 114 0.85 -11.71 -24.00
N THR A 115 0.87 -11.24 -22.74
CA THR A 115 2.09 -11.30 -21.90
C THR A 115 2.31 -12.67 -21.26
N GLY A 116 1.27 -13.48 -21.12
CA GLY A 116 1.30 -14.74 -20.36
C GLY A 116 1.29 -14.56 -18.82
N ILE A 117 1.09 -13.33 -18.32
CA ILE A 117 0.89 -13.06 -16.90
C ILE A 117 -0.58 -13.28 -16.58
N SER A 118 -0.87 -14.04 -15.51
CA SER A 118 -2.24 -14.24 -15.03
C SER A 118 -2.75 -12.98 -14.34
N PRO A 119 -4.00 -12.55 -14.57
CA PRO A 119 -4.61 -11.47 -13.80
C PRO A 119 -4.57 -11.71 -12.29
N ALA A 120 -4.66 -12.97 -11.84
CA ALA A 120 -4.57 -13.33 -10.42
C ALA A 120 -3.21 -13.00 -9.77
N GLN A 121 -2.18 -12.78 -10.56
CA GLN A 121 -0.87 -12.35 -10.09
C GLN A 121 -0.75 -10.83 -9.92
N LEU A 122 -1.72 -10.07 -10.42
CA LEU A 122 -1.78 -8.62 -10.22
C LEU A 122 -2.96 -8.31 -9.27
N TRP A 123 -2.64 -8.13 -8.01
CA TRP A 123 -3.61 -7.74 -6.99
C TRP A 123 -3.87 -6.24 -7.10
N LEU A 124 -5.14 -5.85 -7.00
CA LEU A 124 -5.56 -4.46 -7.03
C LEU A 124 -5.84 -4.01 -5.59
N GLU A 125 -5.01 -3.13 -5.07
CA GLU A 125 -5.20 -2.55 -3.74
C GLU A 125 -6.07 -1.31 -3.83
N VAL A 126 -7.13 -1.29 -3.03
CA VAL A 126 -8.06 -0.18 -2.95
C VAL A 126 -8.16 0.27 -1.50
N THR A 127 -7.93 1.56 -1.26
CA THR A 127 -8.02 2.11 0.08
C THR A 127 -9.48 2.31 0.49
N GLU A 128 -9.75 2.06 1.78
CA GLU A 128 -10.98 2.46 2.43
C GLU A 128 -11.10 3.98 2.42
N GLY A 129 -12.02 4.56 1.66
CA GLY A 129 -12.13 6.02 1.63
C GLY A 129 -13.49 6.57 1.22
N ARG A 130 -13.75 7.82 1.65
CA ARG A 130 -14.92 8.63 1.26
C ARG A 130 -15.01 8.89 -0.26
N SER A 131 -13.96 8.62 -1.00
CA SER A 131 -13.87 8.82 -2.44
C SER A 131 -14.44 7.66 -3.26
N MET A 132 -14.85 6.55 -2.61
CA MET A 132 -15.49 5.43 -3.30
C MET A 132 -16.97 5.74 -3.55
N GLU A 133 -17.33 5.90 -4.81
CA GLU A 133 -18.73 6.02 -5.23
C GLU A 133 -19.33 4.62 -5.28
N LEU A 134 -19.99 4.21 -4.19
CA LEU A 134 -20.37 2.82 -3.93
C LEU A 134 -20.99 2.07 -5.12
N PRO A 135 -21.99 2.55 -5.87
CA PRO A 135 -22.56 1.74 -6.96
C PRO A 135 -21.58 1.43 -8.08
N SER A 136 -20.84 2.43 -8.57
CA SER A 136 -19.86 2.26 -9.65
C SER A 136 -18.63 1.46 -9.19
N CYS A 137 -18.16 1.74 -8.00
CA CYS A 137 -17.05 1.02 -7.39
C CYS A 137 -17.37 -0.47 -7.25
N LEU A 138 -18.51 -0.85 -6.67
CA LEU A 138 -18.92 -2.24 -6.52
C LEU A 138 -18.99 -2.98 -7.86
N ALA A 139 -19.59 -2.36 -8.89
CA ALA A 139 -19.68 -2.95 -10.21
C ALA A 139 -18.29 -3.19 -10.84
N ASN A 140 -17.40 -2.21 -10.73
CA ASN A 140 -16.05 -2.31 -11.29
C ASN A 140 -15.15 -3.29 -10.50
N LEU A 141 -15.27 -3.36 -9.18
CA LEU A 141 -14.57 -4.37 -8.39
C LEU A 141 -15.08 -5.79 -8.70
N ALA A 142 -16.39 -5.96 -8.89
CA ALA A 142 -16.96 -7.23 -9.32
C ALA A 142 -16.46 -7.62 -10.72
N ARG A 143 -16.35 -6.66 -11.64
CA ARG A 143 -15.74 -6.85 -12.95
C ARG A 143 -14.28 -7.28 -12.83
N ALA A 144 -13.47 -6.58 -12.04
CA ALA A 144 -12.05 -6.92 -11.83
C ALA A 144 -11.87 -8.36 -11.33
N ARG A 145 -12.72 -8.81 -10.39
CA ARG A 145 -12.72 -10.21 -9.93
C ARG A 145 -13.14 -11.18 -11.03
N SER A 146 -14.14 -10.82 -11.85
CA SER A 146 -14.56 -11.64 -13.00
C SER A 146 -13.46 -11.74 -14.06
N ASP A 147 -12.65 -10.70 -14.23
CA ASP A 147 -11.48 -10.68 -15.08
C ASP A 147 -10.29 -11.49 -14.48
N GLY A 148 -10.45 -11.98 -13.25
CA GLY A 148 -9.50 -12.87 -12.56
C GLY A 148 -8.54 -12.15 -11.62
N HIS A 149 -8.69 -10.84 -11.40
CA HIS A 149 -7.88 -10.11 -10.43
C HIS A 149 -8.30 -10.43 -8.99
N VAL A 150 -7.35 -10.31 -8.09
CA VAL A 150 -7.54 -10.34 -6.65
C VAL A 150 -7.69 -8.91 -6.15
N ILE A 151 -8.70 -8.65 -5.33
CA ILE A 151 -8.95 -7.33 -4.74
C ILE A 151 -8.48 -7.34 -3.29
N ALA A 152 -7.56 -6.44 -2.95
CA ALA A 152 -7.09 -6.22 -1.60
C ALA A 152 -7.64 -4.89 -1.06
N LEU A 153 -8.26 -4.93 0.11
CA LEU A 153 -8.73 -3.76 0.83
C LEU A 153 -7.63 -3.27 1.76
N ASP A 154 -7.16 -2.05 1.51
CA ASP A 154 -6.05 -1.43 2.22
C ASP A 154 -6.48 -0.52 3.37
N ASP A 155 -5.57 -0.27 4.32
CA ASP A 155 -5.76 0.60 5.51
C ASP A 155 -6.99 0.23 6.37
N PHE A 156 -7.37 -1.05 6.41
CA PHE A 156 -8.58 -1.48 7.09
C PHE A 156 -8.56 -1.15 8.59
N GLY A 157 -9.64 -0.49 9.03
CA GLY A 157 -9.88 -0.15 10.44
C GLY A 157 -9.37 1.22 10.86
N THR A 158 -8.72 1.98 9.96
CA THR A 158 -8.28 3.36 10.22
C THR A 158 -9.37 4.39 9.89
N GLY A 159 -10.41 4.00 9.15
CA GLY A 159 -11.51 4.82 8.68
C GLY A 159 -12.85 4.58 9.39
N TYR A 160 -13.84 5.45 9.12
CA TYR A 160 -15.13 5.48 9.84
C TYR A 160 -16.21 4.53 9.29
N SER A 161 -16.01 3.80 8.18
CA SER A 161 -17.15 3.26 7.42
C SER A 161 -17.06 1.82 6.92
N CYS A 162 -15.92 1.16 7.01
CA CYS A 162 -15.68 -0.12 6.33
C CYS A 162 -16.56 -1.28 6.76
N LEU A 163 -16.78 -1.43 8.06
CA LEU A 163 -17.57 -2.55 8.60
C LEU A 163 -18.99 -2.62 8.01
N ARG A 164 -19.58 -1.45 7.70
CA ARG A 164 -20.93 -1.39 7.14
C ARG A 164 -21.02 -2.00 5.74
N TYR A 165 -19.98 -1.85 4.93
CA TYR A 165 -19.99 -2.25 3.52
C TYR A 165 -19.07 -3.42 3.21
N LEU A 166 -18.29 -3.89 4.19
CA LEU A 166 -17.33 -4.96 3.98
C LEU A 166 -17.97 -6.25 3.42
N HIS A 167 -19.19 -6.55 3.84
CA HIS A 167 -19.94 -7.71 3.34
C HIS A 167 -20.44 -7.53 1.89
N GLU A 168 -20.52 -6.29 1.39
CA GLU A 168 -20.94 -5.97 0.04
C GLU A 168 -19.74 -5.80 -0.91
N LEU A 169 -18.55 -5.45 -0.35
CA LEU A 169 -17.35 -5.25 -1.15
C LEU A 169 -16.84 -6.59 -1.69
N PRO A 170 -16.70 -6.72 -3.01
CA PRO A 170 -16.14 -7.92 -3.63
C PRO A 170 -14.59 -7.93 -3.45
N CYS A 171 -14.12 -8.12 -2.22
CA CYS A 171 -12.71 -8.22 -1.87
C CYS A 171 -12.31 -9.66 -1.51
N ASP A 172 -11.03 -9.97 -1.63
CA ASP A 172 -10.42 -11.28 -1.41
C ASP A 172 -9.37 -11.26 -0.30
N VAL A 173 -8.79 -10.06 -0.07
CA VAL A 173 -7.68 -9.82 0.85
C VAL A 173 -7.98 -8.59 1.69
N LEU A 174 -7.61 -8.66 2.95
CA LEU A 174 -7.67 -7.54 3.88
C LEU A 174 -6.25 -7.23 4.35
N LYS A 175 -5.80 -5.98 4.16
CA LYS A 175 -4.51 -5.50 4.69
C LYS A 175 -4.74 -4.94 6.09
N LEU A 176 -4.09 -5.54 7.08
CA LEU A 176 -4.15 -5.15 8.48
C LEU A 176 -3.09 -4.09 8.74
N ASP A 177 -3.54 -2.84 8.95
CA ASP A 177 -2.66 -1.70 9.13
C ASP A 177 -1.65 -1.90 10.27
N ARG A 178 -0.47 -1.33 10.10
CA ARG A 178 0.66 -1.39 11.04
C ARG A 178 0.31 -0.97 12.47
N SER A 179 -0.66 -0.07 12.66
CA SER A 179 -1.07 0.39 13.99
C SER A 179 -1.65 -0.75 14.85
N PHE A 180 -2.34 -1.70 14.20
CA PHE A 180 -2.85 -2.91 14.86
C PHE A 180 -1.72 -3.92 15.13
N VAL A 181 -0.74 -4.02 14.22
CA VAL A 181 0.40 -4.93 14.36
C VAL A 181 1.39 -4.43 15.42
N ALA A 182 1.60 -3.13 15.54
CA ALA A 182 2.51 -2.52 16.51
C ALA A 182 2.14 -2.86 17.98
N SER A 183 0.87 -3.12 18.25
CA SER A 183 0.41 -3.51 19.57
C SER A 183 0.71 -4.95 19.98
N ILE A 184 1.23 -5.77 19.04
CA ILE A 184 1.54 -7.18 19.24
C ILE A 184 2.96 -7.33 19.78
N GLY A 185 3.16 -8.13 20.83
CA GLY A 185 4.49 -8.54 21.30
C GLY A 185 5.15 -7.64 22.33
N GLY A 186 4.44 -6.63 22.85
CA GLY A 186 4.83 -5.90 24.08
C GLY A 186 4.41 -6.64 25.35
N ASP A 187 4.73 -6.08 26.53
CA ASP A 187 4.28 -6.61 27.83
C ASP A 187 2.77 -6.52 28.02
N ALA A 188 2.09 -5.72 27.22
CA ALA A 188 0.63 -5.65 27.15
C ALA A 188 0.08 -6.75 26.23
N LYS A 189 -1.12 -7.27 26.58
CA LYS A 189 -1.87 -8.16 25.67
C LYS A 189 -2.10 -7.44 24.34
N PRO A 190 -2.07 -8.18 23.20
CA PRO A 190 -2.42 -7.61 21.89
C PRO A 190 -3.74 -6.85 21.98
N HIS A 191 -3.83 -5.73 21.27
CA HIS A 191 -5.05 -4.92 21.31
C HIS A 191 -6.25 -5.81 20.92
N PRO A 192 -7.34 -5.85 21.73
CA PRO A 192 -8.47 -6.74 21.47
C PRO A 192 -9.04 -6.60 20.05
N VAL A 193 -8.98 -5.40 19.47
CA VAL A 193 -9.44 -5.12 18.10
C VAL A 193 -8.67 -5.91 17.04
N THR A 194 -7.36 -6.12 17.21
CA THR A 194 -6.56 -6.91 16.27
C THR A 194 -7.08 -8.34 16.14
N ALA A 195 -7.36 -8.99 17.28
CA ALA A 195 -7.93 -10.33 17.28
C ALA A 195 -9.35 -10.37 16.67
N CYS A 196 -10.17 -9.33 16.93
CA CYS A 196 -11.50 -9.21 16.33
C CYS A 196 -11.44 -9.05 14.80
N ILE A 197 -10.50 -8.23 14.29
CA ILE A 197 -10.32 -8.04 12.84
C ILE A 197 -9.90 -9.36 12.18
N ILE A 198 -8.95 -10.09 12.76
CA ILE A 198 -8.49 -11.38 12.22
C ILE A 198 -9.65 -12.40 12.20
N GLU A 199 -10.41 -12.48 13.27
CA GLU A 199 -11.54 -13.41 13.34
C GLU A 199 -12.65 -13.02 12.34
N MET A 200 -12.95 -11.73 12.20
CA MET A 200 -13.90 -11.23 11.20
C MET A 200 -13.46 -11.59 9.78
N ALA A 201 -12.20 -11.35 9.42
CA ALA A 201 -11.67 -11.72 8.11
C ALA A 201 -11.78 -13.23 7.86
N ARG A 202 -11.51 -14.04 8.88
CA ARG A 202 -11.67 -15.50 8.82
C ARG A 202 -13.12 -15.91 8.54
N GLN A 203 -14.09 -15.28 9.21
CA GLN A 203 -15.53 -15.55 9.01
C GLN A 203 -15.98 -15.16 7.59
N LEU A 204 -15.42 -14.07 7.06
CA LEU A 204 -15.67 -13.58 5.69
C LEU A 204 -14.85 -14.33 4.63
N LYS A 205 -14.00 -15.29 5.04
CA LYS A 205 -13.11 -16.07 4.16
C LYS A 205 -12.11 -15.16 3.40
N LEU A 206 -11.75 -14.02 3.98
CA LEU A 206 -10.74 -13.14 3.44
C LEU A 206 -9.35 -13.61 3.89
N ARG A 207 -8.36 -13.50 3.00
CA ARG A 207 -6.95 -13.61 3.36
C ARG A 207 -6.51 -12.31 4.04
N ILE A 208 -5.47 -12.39 4.87
CA ILE A 208 -4.93 -11.22 5.56
C ILE A 208 -3.48 -11.03 5.16
N VAL A 209 -3.11 -9.79 4.86
CA VAL A 209 -1.71 -9.30 4.81
C VAL A 209 -1.52 -8.40 6.03
N ALA A 210 -0.66 -8.78 6.97
CA ALA A 210 -0.30 -7.93 8.11
C ALA A 210 0.86 -7.00 7.74
N GLU A 211 0.67 -5.71 7.98
CA GLU A 211 1.64 -4.68 7.62
C GLU A 211 2.50 -4.23 8.80
N GLY A 212 3.70 -3.71 8.50
CA GLY A 212 4.59 -3.16 9.50
C GLY A 212 5.07 -4.18 10.51
N VAL A 213 5.27 -5.44 10.12
CA VAL A 213 5.83 -6.47 10.99
C VAL A 213 7.33 -6.22 11.16
N GLU A 214 7.74 -5.92 12.39
CA GLU A 214 9.13 -5.54 12.74
C GLU A 214 9.82 -6.57 13.63
N THR A 215 9.05 -7.43 14.33
CA THR A 215 9.61 -8.37 15.29
C THR A 215 9.17 -9.81 15.03
N ALA A 216 10.05 -10.75 15.41
CA ALA A 216 9.74 -12.18 15.36
C ALA A 216 8.55 -12.57 16.28
N ALA A 217 8.30 -11.80 17.34
CA ALA A 217 7.17 -12.00 18.24
C ALA A 217 5.84 -11.68 17.52
N GLN A 218 5.78 -10.56 16.79
CA GLN A 218 4.65 -10.19 15.94
C GLN A 218 4.39 -11.27 14.89
N ALA A 219 5.41 -11.69 14.16
CA ALA A 219 5.28 -12.71 13.13
C ALA A 219 4.76 -14.05 13.68
N ARG A 220 5.24 -14.49 14.86
CA ARG A 220 4.75 -15.70 15.52
C ARG A 220 3.27 -15.60 15.91
N TYR A 221 2.88 -14.48 16.52
CA TYR A 221 1.49 -14.25 16.92
C TYR A 221 0.57 -14.28 15.69
N LEU A 222 0.87 -13.52 14.66
CA LEU A 222 0.08 -13.45 13.43
C LEU A 222 -0.05 -14.82 12.76
N ARG A 223 1.04 -15.58 12.69
CA ARG A 223 1.00 -16.97 12.18
C ARG A 223 0.11 -17.87 13.02
N GLN A 224 0.19 -17.82 14.36
CA GLN A 224 -0.66 -18.59 15.26
C GLN A 224 -2.13 -18.18 15.18
N ALA A 225 -2.39 -16.90 14.93
CA ALA A 225 -3.74 -16.38 14.70
C ALA A 225 -4.31 -16.75 13.32
N GLY A 226 -3.52 -17.42 12.44
CA GLY A 226 -3.98 -17.86 11.14
C GLY A 226 -3.87 -16.82 10.03
N VAL A 227 -3.10 -15.76 10.22
CA VAL A 227 -2.80 -14.77 9.18
C VAL A 227 -1.90 -15.41 8.11
N GLN A 228 -2.22 -15.19 6.82
CA GLN A 228 -1.56 -15.86 5.71
C GLN A 228 -0.28 -15.15 5.28
N TYR A 229 -0.32 -13.81 5.22
CA TYR A 229 0.77 -13.02 4.67
C TYR A 229 1.20 -11.92 5.65
N ALA A 230 2.44 -11.49 5.51
CA ALA A 230 2.98 -10.37 6.26
C ALA A 230 3.98 -9.60 5.42
N GLN A 231 4.07 -8.30 5.68
CA GLN A 231 5.14 -7.43 5.17
C GLN A 231 5.64 -6.52 6.29
N GLY A 232 6.90 -6.11 6.20
CA GLY A 232 7.52 -5.23 7.20
C GLY A 232 9.02 -5.38 7.25
N TRP A 233 9.64 -4.56 8.09
CA TRP A 233 11.10 -4.48 8.19
C TRP A 233 11.75 -5.73 8.78
N LEU A 234 10.97 -6.59 9.42
CA LEU A 234 11.46 -7.91 9.82
C LEU A 234 11.93 -8.73 8.61
N TYR A 235 11.28 -8.58 7.47
CA TYR A 235 11.57 -9.34 6.27
C TYR A 235 12.44 -8.56 5.29
N ALA A 236 11.96 -7.40 4.85
CA ALA A 236 12.71 -6.53 3.96
C ALA A 236 12.11 -5.11 3.91
N ARG A 237 12.94 -4.15 3.52
CA ARG A 237 12.50 -2.81 3.10
C ARG A 237 12.13 -2.85 1.62
N ALA A 238 11.41 -1.81 1.16
CA ALA A 238 11.17 -1.62 -0.26
C ALA A 238 12.51 -1.49 -1.02
N MET A 239 12.62 -2.18 -2.16
CA MET A 239 13.84 -2.32 -2.94
C MET A 239 13.57 -2.15 -4.44
N LEU A 240 14.61 -1.92 -5.24
CA LEU A 240 14.49 -1.83 -6.70
C LEU A 240 14.15 -3.21 -7.31
N ALA A 241 13.67 -3.18 -8.55
CA ALA A 241 13.29 -4.40 -9.26
C ALA A 241 14.41 -5.44 -9.34
N SER A 242 15.66 -5.02 -9.61
CA SER A 242 16.82 -5.92 -9.65
C SER A 242 17.00 -6.72 -8.35
N ASP A 243 16.88 -6.00 -7.23
CA ASP A 243 17.07 -6.60 -5.91
C ASP A 243 15.89 -7.50 -5.54
N PHE A 244 14.67 -7.10 -5.91
CA PHE A 244 13.48 -7.93 -5.71
C PHE A 244 13.54 -9.23 -6.53
N LEU A 245 13.98 -9.17 -7.79
CA LEU A 245 14.16 -10.34 -8.63
C LEU A 245 15.20 -11.31 -8.03
N ALA A 246 16.34 -10.77 -7.55
CA ALA A 246 17.35 -11.56 -6.86
C ALA A 246 16.81 -12.16 -5.56
N HIS A 247 16.03 -11.39 -4.79
CA HIS A 247 15.37 -11.83 -3.55
C HIS A 247 14.42 -13.02 -3.77
N CYS A 248 13.66 -13.02 -4.87
CA CYS A 248 12.78 -14.14 -5.21
C CYS A 248 13.54 -15.38 -5.72
N ALA A 249 14.67 -15.20 -6.39
CA ALA A 249 15.47 -16.30 -6.94
C ALA A 249 16.16 -17.14 -5.84
N PHE A 250 16.43 -16.55 -4.66
CA PHE A 250 17.13 -17.20 -3.55
C PHE A 250 16.28 -17.23 -2.28
N PRO A 251 15.25 -18.08 -2.19
CA PRO A 251 14.25 -18.05 -1.09
C PRO A 251 14.80 -18.43 0.30
N GLY A 252 16.08 -18.76 0.43
CA GLY A 252 16.73 -19.13 1.71
C GLY A 252 17.34 -17.96 2.50
N ALA A 253 17.43 -16.76 1.92
CA ALA A 253 18.14 -15.62 2.54
C ALA A 253 17.35 -14.91 3.65
N LEU A 254 16.04 -15.17 3.80
CA LEU A 254 15.15 -14.42 4.69
C LEU A 254 15.31 -14.70 6.18
N MET A 255 15.96 -15.80 6.59
CA MET A 255 16.04 -16.19 8.02
C MET A 255 17.31 -15.68 8.74
N HIS A 256 18.27 -15.06 8.06
CA HIS A 256 19.59 -14.75 8.65
C HIS A 256 20.17 -13.38 8.30
N ALA A 257 19.43 -12.46 7.74
CA ALA A 257 19.93 -11.09 7.59
C ALA A 257 19.87 -10.38 8.96
N SER A 258 20.92 -10.54 9.76
CA SER A 258 21.31 -9.49 10.72
C SER A 258 21.40 -8.18 9.93
N PRO A 259 21.05 -7.02 10.51
CA PRO A 259 21.17 -5.75 9.82
C PRO A 259 22.65 -5.46 9.56
N THR A 260 23.17 -5.95 8.43
CA THR A 260 24.50 -5.57 7.96
C THR A 260 24.41 -4.22 7.26
N GLU A 261 25.28 -3.33 7.68
CA GLU A 261 25.42 -1.92 7.33
C GLU A 261 25.77 -1.62 5.85
N SER A 262 25.32 -2.38 4.87
CA SER A 262 25.76 -2.21 3.48
C SER A 262 24.69 -1.79 2.49
N CYS A 263 23.52 -1.31 2.96
CA CYS A 263 22.58 -0.62 2.10
C CYS A 263 22.49 0.83 2.55
N SER A 264 23.12 1.75 1.82
CA SER A 264 22.99 3.19 2.05
C SER A 264 21.51 3.54 2.09
N PRO A 265 21.03 4.29 3.11
CA PRO A 265 19.62 4.65 3.21
C PRO A 265 19.26 5.55 2.03
N LEU A 266 18.39 5.07 1.14
CA LEU A 266 17.84 5.81 0.01
C LEU A 266 16.93 6.99 0.44
N VAL A 267 16.75 7.19 1.75
CA VAL A 267 15.90 8.27 2.29
C VAL A 267 16.64 8.97 3.41
N LYS A 268 17.09 10.20 3.17
CA LYS A 268 17.42 11.13 4.25
C LYS A 268 16.10 11.70 4.77
N HIS A 269 15.70 11.29 5.97
CA HIS A 269 14.67 11.99 6.73
C HIS A 269 15.21 13.34 7.17
N GLU A 270 14.85 14.40 6.50
CA GLU A 270 14.97 15.75 7.08
C GLU A 270 13.81 15.94 8.06
N SER A 271 14.16 15.98 9.34
CA SER A 271 13.28 16.44 10.40
C SER A 271 12.94 17.90 10.16
N ILE A 272 11.68 18.21 9.95
CA ILE A 272 11.19 19.59 9.92
C ILE A 272 11.37 20.16 11.33
N PRO A 273 12.09 21.27 11.54
CA PRO A 273 12.22 21.87 12.86
C PRO A 273 10.84 22.41 13.29
N VAL A 274 10.36 21.91 14.43
CA VAL A 274 9.22 22.50 15.12
C VAL A 274 9.66 23.85 15.64
N MET A 275 9.12 24.93 15.08
CA MET A 275 9.28 26.26 15.66
C MET A 275 8.63 26.30 17.03
N GLY A 276 9.45 26.48 18.06
CA GLY A 276 8.99 26.74 19.41
C GLY A 276 8.26 28.09 19.47
N SER A 277 7.02 28.08 19.95
CA SER A 277 6.30 29.28 20.33
C SER A 277 6.71 29.64 21.75
N ASP A 278 7.47 30.71 21.89
CA ASP A 278 7.71 31.36 23.17
C ASP A 278 6.40 31.89 23.77
N GLY A 279 6.25 31.63 25.07
CA GLY A 279 5.09 32.01 25.82
C GLY A 279 5.03 33.50 26.12
N SER A 280 3.84 34.05 26.10
CA SER A 280 3.44 35.14 26.99
C SER A 280 1.95 35.06 27.28
N SER A 281 1.66 34.98 28.55
CA SER A 281 0.35 35.01 29.18
C SER A 281 -0.41 36.29 28.89
N LEU A 282 -1.70 36.17 28.58
CA LEU A 282 -2.71 37.16 29.01
C LEU A 282 -4.12 36.50 28.94
N SER A 283 -4.71 36.40 30.12
CA SER A 283 -6.08 36.06 30.37
C SER A 283 -7.07 37.07 29.79
N ARG A 284 -8.19 36.59 29.20
CA ARG A 284 -9.52 37.20 29.33
C ARG A 284 -10.62 36.31 28.75
N ASP A 285 -11.60 36.08 29.58
CA ASP A 285 -12.92 35.52 29.28
C ASP A 285 -13.60 36.17 28.07
N LEU A 286 -14.40 35.40 27.33
CA LEU A 286 -15.81 35.65 27.05
C LEU A 286 -16.43 34.60 26.12
N SER A 287 -17.52 34.11 26.57
CA SER A 287 -18.55 33.21 26.04
C SER A 287 -19.09 33.52 24.64
N GLY A 288 -19.44 32.41 23.91
CA GLY A 288 -20.53 32.43 22.91
C GLY A 288 -20.25 31.62 21.62
N PRO A 289 -21.23 30.93 21.05
CA PRO A 289 -21.05 29.74 20.24
C PRO A 289 -21.00 30.02 18.73
N GLY A 290 -20.22 29.26 17.99
CA GLY A 290 -20.20 29.32 16.53
C GLY A 290 -19.67 28.05 15.89
N VAL A 291 -20.58 27.23 15.44
CA VAL A 291 -20.36 26.04 14.60
C VAL A 291 -19.70 26.45 13.28
N ARG A 292 -18.51 25.93 12.99
CA ARG A 292 -18.05 25.71 11.60
C ARG A 292 -17.15 24.49 11.55
N GLY A 293 -17.52 23.57 10.64
CA GLY A 293 -16.87 22.30 10.39
C GLY A 293 -15.43 22.49 9.90
N ALA A 294 -14.53 21.77 10.54
CA ALA A 294 -13.18 21.53 10.03
C ALA A 294 -13.20 20.23 9.25
N GLU A 295 -13.14 20.31 7.94
CA GLU A 295 -12.82 19.20 7.05
C GLU A 295 -11.38 18.75 7.35
N ARG A 296 -11.23 17.61 8.01
CA ARG A 296 -9.97 16.89 8.03
C ARG A 296 -9.90 16.03 6.77
N VAL A 297 -9.01 16.40 5.89
CA VAL A 297 -8.61 15.60 4.73
C VAL A 297 -7.98 14.31 5.25
N ALA A 298 -8.49 13.15 4.79
CA ALA A 298 -7.90 11.86 5.08
C ALA A 298 -6.48 11.80 4.49
N GLU A 299 -5.48 11.54 5.32
CA GLU A 299 -4.10 11.32 4.91
C GLU A 299 -4.02 10.04 4.09
N ILE A 300 -3.55 10.16 2.86
CA ILE A 300 -3.17 9.03 2.02
C ILE A 300 -1.79 8.58 2.51
N LYS A 301 -1.74 7.44 3.19
CA LYS A 301 -0.47 6.79 3.57
C LYS A 301 0.03 5.92 2.44
N HIS A 302 1.28 6.06 2.14
CA HIS A 302 2.06 5.12 1.32
C HIS A 302 3.48 4.95 1.88
#